data_ac15811f7111d2635da68a968944bb5b
#
_entry.id   ac15811f7111d2635da68a968944bb5b
#
_cell.length_a   1.000
_cell.length_b   1.000
_cell.length_c   1.000
_cell.angle_alpha   90.00
_cell.angle_beta   90.00
_cell.angle_gamma   90.00
#
_symmetry.space_group_name_H-M   'P 1'
#
loop_
_entity.id
_entity.type
_entity.pdbx_description
1 polymer ?
#
loop_
_entity_poly.entity_id
_entity_poly.type
_entity_poly.pdbx_seq_one_letter_code
_entity_poly.pdbx_strand_id
1 'polypeptide(L)'
;MIKVIGIGDNVCDQYYPAKIMYPGGQAMNFSVYAKMLGAQSAYLGVFGKDRVAEHIISVLDEIGVDHSRCRQYAGENGYAKVRLENGDRQFIMSNRGGIVNEHPLDLKPEDISYIREFSLVHTSNNGHFDSQLKKVRETGIPVSYDFSGHWNEEYYLKEIAPVVDYAFFSCGEIDEETAKAACK
;
A
#
# COMPACT_ATOMS: atom_id res chain seq x y z
N MET A 1 -6.09 -21.19 8.45
CA MET A 1 -6.07 -19.73 8.74
C MET A 1 -5.66 -19.05 7.44
N ILE A 2 -6.35 -17.98 7.05
CA ILE A 2 -6.03 -17.23 5.82
C ILE A 2 -4.72 -16.46 6.04
N LYS A 3 -3.80 -16.52 5.05
CA LYS A 3 -2.55 -15.76 5.05
C LYS A 3 -2.62 -14.68 3.97
N VAL A 4 -2.35 -13.43 4.30
CA VAL A 4 -2.38 -12.33 3.34
C VAL A 4 -1.16 -11.44 3.48
N ILE A 5 -0.77 -10.78 2.40
CA ILE A 5 0.37 -9.86 2.37
C ILE A 5 0.02 -8.56 1.64
N GLY A 6 0.29 -7.43 2.27
CA GLY A 6 0.30 -6.12 1.63
C GLY A 6 1.70 -5.80 1.13
N ILE A 7 1.82 -5.36 -0.13
CA ILE A 7 3.11 -5.02 -0.74
C ILE A 7 3.05 -3.61 -1.30
N GLY A 8 3.93 -2.73 -0.86
CA GLY A 8 4.02 -1.38 -1.41
C GLY A 8 4.21 -0.28 -0.37
N ASP A 9 3.30 0.69 -0.37
CA ASP A 9 3.42 1.94 0.35
C ASP A 9 3.27 1.82 1.87
N ASN A 10 4.05 2.63 2.54
CA ASN A 10 3.90 3.00 3.94
C ASN A 10 4.22 4.49 4.09
N VAL A 11 3.36 5.20 4.77
CA VAL A 11 3.50 6.64 5.01
C VAL A 11 3.03 6.99 6.41
N CYS A 12 3.34 8.18 6.90
CA CYS A 12 2.67 8.75 8.06
C CYS A 12 1.87 9.99 7.68
N ASP A 13 0.62 10.03 8.08
CA ASP A 13 -0.19 11.24 8.06
C ASP A 13 0.17 12.10 9.29
N GLN A 14 0.84 13.23 9.05
CA GLN A 14 1.28 14.17 10.07
C GLN A 14 0.25 15.29 10.21
N TYR A 15 -0.50 15.30 11.30
CA TYR A 15 -1.56 16.27 11.56
C TYR A 15 -1.00 17.57 12.15
N TYR A 16 -1.13 18.65 11.38
CA TYR A 16 -0.72 19.99 11.79
C TYR A 16 -1.98 20.83 12.12
N PRO A 17 -2.02 21.61 13.22
CA PRO A 17 -0.94 21.86 14.18
C PRO A 17 -0.85 20.86 15.36
N ALA A 18 -1.64 19.80 15.38
CA ALA A 18 -1.77 18.88 16.51
C ALA A 18 -0.47 18.15 16.87
N LYS A 19 0.52 18.11 15.96
CA LYS A 19 1.79 17.39 16.11
C LYS A 19 1.63 15.90 16.41
N ILE A 20 0.58 15.31 15.85
CA ILE A 20 0.28 13.87 15.95
C ILE A 20 0.55 13.27 14.56
N MET A 21 1.05 12.05 14.53
CA MET A 21 1.22 11.30 13.29
C MET A 21 0.61 9.91 13.43
N TYR A 22 -0.05 9.48 12.37
CA TYR A 22 -0.65 8.15 12.27
C TYR A 22 -0.02 7.39 11.10
N PRO A 23 0.41 6.15 11.33
CA PRO A 23 0.82 5.27 10.25
C PRO A 23 -0.30 5.07 9.24
N GLY A 24 0.07 5.01 7.97
CA GLY A 24 -0.83 4.87 6.83
C GLY A 24 -0.12 4.25 5.64
N GLY A 25 -0.76 4.30 4.50
CA GLY A 25 -0.39 3.60 3.27
C GLY A 25 -1.37 2.46 2.98
N GLN A 26 -1.80 2.34 1.75
CA GLN A 26 -2.85 1.38 1.38
C GLN A 26 -2.40 -0.06 1.64
N ALA A 27 -1.20 -0.43 1.17
CA ALA A 27 -0.65 -1.77 1.34
C ALA A 27 -0.40 -2.11 2.82
N MET A 28 0.14 -1.15 3.58
CA MET A 28 0.38 -1.34 5.01
C MET A 28 -0.94 -1.45 5.79
N ASN A 29 -1.90 -0.56 5.54
CA ASN A 29 -3.21 -0.58 6.18
C ASN A 29 -3.96 -1.90 5.93
N PHE A 30 -3.90 -2.42 4.69
CA PHE A 30 -4.45 -3.74 4.39
C PHE A 30 -3.88 -4.81 5.32
N SER A 31 -2.56 -4.83 5.49
CA SER A 31 -1.90 -5.81 6.35
C SER A 31 -2.32 -5.68 7.82
N VAL A 32 -2.40 -4.45 8.31
CA VAL A 32 -2.83 -4.14 9.69
C VAL A 32 -4.27 -4.58 9.93
N TYR A 33 -5.21 -4.17 9.07
CA TYR A 33 -6.62 -4.52 9.26
C TYR A 33 -6.88 -6.01 9.06
N ALA A 34 -6.21 -6.65 8.12
CA ALA A 34 -6.30 -8.11 7.96
C ALA A 34 -5.83 -8.85 9.23
N LYS A 35 -4.76 -8.39 9.87
CA LYS A 35 -4.28 -8.93 11.15
C LYS A 35 -5.32 -8.73 12.25
N MET A 36 -5.88 -7.54 12.38
CA MET A 36 -6.92 -7.23 13.38
C MET A 36 -8.18 -8.07 13.19
N LEU A 37 -8.49 -8.47 11.95
CA LEU A 37 -9.59 -9.37 11.60
C LEU A 37 -9.26 -10.86 11.75
N GLY A 38 -8.07 -11.20 12.26
CA GLY A 38 -7.67 -12.56 12.60
C GLY A 38 -6.94 -13.33 11.49
N ALA A 39 -6.53 -12.68 10.40
CA ALA A 39 -5.66 -13.31 9.41
C ALA A 39 -4.20 -13.42 9.90
N GLN A 40 -3.44 -14.36 9.35
CA GLN A 40 -1.99 -14.24 9.37
C GLN A 40 -1.60 -13.19 8.32
N SER A 41 -0.97 -12.11 8.75
CA SER A 41 -0.72 -10.97 7.90
C SER A 41 0.75 -10.59 7.88
N ALA A 42 1.23 -10.26 6.68
CA ALA A 42 2.56 -9.73 6.45
C ALA A 42 2.49 -8.41 5.66
N TYR A 43 3.52 -7.62 5.81
CA TYR A 43 3.77 -6.43 5.02
C TYR A 43 5.16 -6.50 4.40
N LEU A 44 5.27 -6.11 3.14
CA LEU A 44 6.54 -6.02 2.40
C LEU A 44 6.65 -4.66 1.72
N GLY A 45 7.60 -3.85 2.15
CA GLY A 45 7.82 -2.52 1.63
C GLY A 45 9.22 -2.00 1.92
N VAL A 46 9.40 -0.70 1.69
CA VAL A 46 10.67 0.00 1.89
C VAL A 46 10.50 1.06 2.97
N PHE A 47 11.35 1.04 3.97
CA PHE A 47 11.41 2.01 5.05
C PHE A 47 12.62 2.93 4.90
N GLY A 48 12.45 4.18 5.34
CA GLY A 48 13.54 5.07 5.63
C GLY A 48 14.24 4.75 6.95
N LYS A 49 15.23 5.59 7.33
CA LYS A 49 15.89 5.56 8.64
C LYS A 49 15.66 6.88 9.35
N ASP A 50 14.42 7.10 9.75
CA ASP A 50 13.99 8.29 10.47
C ASP A 50 12.91 7.96 11.51
N ARG A 51 12.47 8.95 12.27
CA ARG A 51 11.42 8.78 13.29
C ARG A 51 10.08 8.34 12.74
N VAL A 52 9.79 8.64 11.48
CA VAL A 52 8.55 8.22 10.81
C VAL A 52 8.60 6.70 10.60
N ALA A 53 9.70 6.19 10.05
CA ALA A 53 9.91 4.76 9.87
C ALA A 53 9.90 4.01 11.22
N GLU A 54 10.60 4.53 12.24
CA GLU A 54 10.62 3.94 13.58
C GLU A 54 9.22 3.81 14.18
N HIS A 55 8.39 4.85 14.02
CA HIS A 55 7.01 4.84 14.51
C HIS A 55 6.17 3.79 13.77
N ILE A 56 6.25 3.71 12.44
CA ILE A 56 5.51 2.71 11.65
C ILE A 56 5.92 1.30 12.06
N ILE A 57 7.22 1.03 12.15
CA ILE A 57 7.76 -0.28 12.52
C ILE A 57 7.27 -0.68 13.91
N SER A 58 7.31 0.25 14.89
CA SER A 58 6.83 -0.04 16.24
C SER A 58 5.34 -0.42 16.28
N VAL A 59 4.50 0.19 15.42
CA VAL A 59 3.07 -0.16 15.34
C VAL A 59 2.88 -1.54 14.67
N LEU A 60 3.66 -1.87 13.64
CA LEU A 60 3.60 -3.20 13.03
C LEU A 60 4.01 -4.30 14.01
N ASP A 61 5.05 -4.05 14.84
CA ASP A 61 5.48 -4.95 15.91
C ASP A 61 4.38 -5.15 16.98
N GLU A 62 3.77 -4.05 17.42
CA GLU A 62 2.71 -4.08 18.44
C GLU A 62 1.49 -4.87 17.98
N ILE A 63 1.09 -4.70 16.72
CA ILE A 63 -0.05 -5.41 16.10
C ILE A 63 0.32 -6.85 15.75
N GLY A 64 1.60 -7.14 15.56
CA GLY A 64 2.13 -8.46 15.18
C GLY A 64 1.94 -8.77 13.71
N VAL A 65 2.12 -7.78 12.83
CA VAL A 65 2.25 -7.95 11.39
C VAL A 65 3.68 -8.34 11.06
N ASP A 66 3.87 -9.43 10.33
CA ASP A 66 5.22 -9.83 9.88
C ASP A 66 5.74 -8.84 8.83
N HIS A 67 6.83 -8.16 9.14
CA HIS A 67 7.52 -7.24 8.23
C HIS A 67 9.00 -7.59 8.04
N SER A 68 9.36 -8.84 8.34
CA SER A 68 10.76 -9.35 8.33
C SER A 68 11.43 -9.27 6.96
N ARG A 69 10.66 -9.14 5.89
CA ARG A 69 11.14 -9.02 4.51
C ARG A 69 11.25 -7.59 4.01
N CYS A 70 10.86 -6.59 4.80
CA CYS A 70 10.98 -5.19 4.43
C CYS A 70 12.45 -4.77 4.22
N ARG A 71 12.65 -3.77 3.38
CA ARG A 71 13.96 -3.15 3.15
C ARG A 71 14.05 -1.86 3.96
N GLN A 72 15.24 -1.50 4.36
CA GLN A 72 15.47 -0.23 5.04
C GLN A 72 16.71 0.46 4.47
N TYR A 73 16.56 1.72 4.05
CA TYR A 73 17.63 2.54 3.47
C TYR A 73 17.78 3.85 4.23
N ALA A 74 18.97 4.47 4.16
CA ALA A 74 19.20 5.79 4.70
C ALA A 74 18.41 6.83 3.90
N GLY A 75 17.58 7.63 4.58
CA GLY A 75 16.71 8.64 3.97
C GLY A 75 15.39 8.76 4.71
N GLU A 76 14.58 9.73 4.28
CA GLU A 76 13.26 9.99 4.87
C GLU A 76 12.23 8.94 4.42
N ASN A 77 11.43 8.48 5.35
CA ASN A 77 10.25 7.67 5.05
C ASN A 77 9.15 8.51 4.37
N GLY A 78 8.19 7.84 3.75
CA GLY A 78 7.00 8.50 3.21
C GLY A 78 6.19 9.21 4.28
N TYR A 79 5.76 10.45 4.00
CA TYR A 79 4.80 11.17 4.86
C TYR A 79 3.89 12.09 4.04
N ALA A 80 2.72 12.37 4.59
CA ALA A 80 1.85 13.44 4.16
C ALA A 80 1.54 14.38 5.34
N LYS A 81 1.61 15.68 5.13
CA LYS A 81 1.13 16.68 6.10
C LYS A 81 -0.31 17.00 5.82
N VAL A 82 -1.13 16.88 6.84
CA VAL A 82 -2.57 17.10 6.75
C VAL A 82 -3.05 18.09 7.81
N ARG A 83 -4.12 18.82 7.50
CA ARG A 83 -4.86 19.65 8.42
C ARG A 83 -6.30 19.15 8.47
N LEU A 84 -6.93 19.24 9.62
CA LEU A 84 -8.37 19.08 9.73
C LEU A 84 -9.05 20.42 9.50
N GLU A 85 -9.98 20.47 8.54
CA GLU A 85 -10.81 21.63 8.26
C GLU A 85 -12.25 21.16 8.14
N ASN A 86 -13.13 21.68 9.01
CA ASN A 86 -14.55 21.28 9.09
C ASN A 86 -14.76 19.75 9.27
N GLY A 87 -13.83 19.06 9.93
CA GLY A 87 -13.89 17.61 10.15
C GLY A 87 -13.35 16.77 9.00
N ASP A 88 -12.91 17.39 7.91
CA ASP A 88 -12.32 16.71 6.75
C ASP A 88 -10.81 16.94 6.66
N ARG A 89 -10.12 16.02 5.99
CA ARG A 89 -8.65 16.06 5.81
C ARG A 89 -8.29 16.91 4.59
N GLN A 90 -7.50 17.95 4.83
CA GLN A 90 -6.88 18.73 3.79
C GLN A 90 -5.40 18.40 3.69
N PHE A 91 -4.96 17.88 2.55
CA PHE A 91 -3.55 17.60 2.30
C PHE A 91 -2.79 18.90 2.02
N ILE A 92 -1.73 19.15 2.82
CA ILE A 92 -0.89 20.35 2.70
C ILE A 92 0.31 20.04 1.80
N MET A 93 0.99 18.92 2.04
CA MET A 93 2.14 18.46 1.26
C MET A 93 2.43 16.99 1.53
N SER A 94 3.16 16.36 0.62
CA SER A 94 3.69 15.01 0.76
C SER A 94 5.10 14.96 0.14
N ASN A 95 5.97 14.10 0.68
CA ASN A 95 7.23 13.76 0.02
C ASN A 95 7.07 12.60 -0.99
N ARG A 96 5.82 12.26 -1.35
CA ARG A 96 5.47 11.27 -2.39
C ARG A 96 6.12 9.90 -2.18
N GLY A 97 6.15 9.43 -0.93
CA GLY A 97 6.69 8.11 -0.56
C GLY A 97 8.14 8.15 -0.05
N GLY A 98 8.83 9.30 -0.15
CA GLY A 98 10.18 9.45 0.39
C GLY A 98 11.18 8.49 -0.25
N ILE A 99 11.92 7.76 0.58
CA ILE A 99 13.04 6.88 0.16
C ILE A 99 12.66 5.81 -0.87
N VAL A 100 11.39 5.40 -0.97
CA VAL A 100 10.95 4.43 -1.96
C VAL A 100 11.14 4.90 -3.41
N ASN A 101 11.17 6.23 -3.63
CA ASN A 101 11.44 6.79 -4.96
C ASN A 101 12.88 6.56 -5.42
N GLU A 102 13.82 6.52 -4.48
CA GLU A 102 15.24 6.28 -4.75
C GLU A 102 15.57 4.78 -4.75
N HIS A 103 14.86 4.03 -3.91
CA HIS A 103 15.05 2.59 -3.72
C HIS A 103 13.69 1.86 -3.85
N PRO A 104 13.10 1.79 -5.05
CA PRO A 104 11.88 1.05 -5.26
C PRO A 104 12.06 -0.43 -4.93
N LEU A 105 10.99 -1.07 -4.45
CA LEU A 105 11.02 -2.47 -4.12
C LEU A 105 11.22 -3.30 -5.40
N ASP A 106 12.36 -4.01 -5.48
CA ASP A 106 12.63 -5.02 -6.51
C ASP A 106 12.56 -6.41 -5.87
N LEU A 107 11.62 -7.23 -6.35
CA LEU A 107 11.42 -8.58 -5.86
C LEU A 107 12.52 -9.51 -6.33
N LYS A 108 13.15 -10.16 -5.36
CA LYS A 108 14.17 -11.19 -5.55
C LYS A 108 13.54 -12.59 -5.51
N PRO A 109 14.23 -13.64 -5.97
CA PRO A 109 13.69 -15.01 -5.94
C PRO A 109 13.21 -15.47 -4.57
N GLU A 110 13.86 -15.07 -3.50
CA GLU A 110 13.46 -15.38 -2.13
C GLU A 110 12.18 -14.65 -1.70
N ASP A 111 11.90 -13.44 -2.23
CA ASP A 111 10.64 -12.76 -2.00
C ASP A 111 9.50 -13.45 -2.73
N ILE A 112 9.73 -13.88 -3.96
CA ILE A 112 8.76 -14.65 -4.74
C ILE A 112 8.43 -15.97 -4.02
N SER A 113 9.43 -16.64 -3.46
CA SER A 113 9.21 -17.85 -2.68
C SER A 113 8.37 -17.58 -1.43
N TYR A 114 8.63 -16.47 -0.76
CA TYR A 114 7.85 -16.03 0.41
C TYR A 114 6.41 -15.65 0.04
N ILE A 115 6.20 -14.90 -1.06
CA ILE A 115 4.86 -14.51 -1.53
C ILE A 115 3.99 -15.76 -1.81
N ARG A 116 4.56 -16.85 -2.28
CA ARG A 116 3.83 -18.10 -2.54
C ARG A 116 3.24 -18.76 -1.29
N GLU A 117 3.62 -18.34 -0.09
CA GLU A 117 3.03 -18.83 1.16
C GLU A 117 1.68 -18.18 1.48
N PHE A 118 1.28 -17.14 0.75
CA PHE A 118 0.07 -16.37 0.99
C PHE A 118 -1.07 -16.75 0.06
N SER A 119 -2.29 -16.44 0.49
CA SER A 119 -3.53 -16.69 -0.26
C SER A 119 -3.97 -15.47 -1.07
N LEU A 120 -3.43 -14.29 -0.77
CA LEU A 120 -3.76 -13.03 -1.42
C LEU A 120 -2.61 -12.03 -1.25
N VAL A 121 -2.28 -11.34 -2.33
CA VAL A 121 -1.43 -10.15 -2.35
C VAL A 121 -2.31 -8.91 -2.52
N HIS A 122 -2.09 -7.87 -1.72
CA HIS A 122 -2.71 -6.56 -1.92
C HIS A 122 -1.66 -5.48 -2.19
N THR A 123 -1.94 -4.62 -3.16
CA THR A 123 -1.15 -3.42 -3.48
C THR A 123 -2.04 -2.31 -4.04
N SER A 124 -1.45 -1.19 -4.44
CA SER A 124 -2.19 -0.03 -4.92
C SER A 124 -1.38 0.83 -5.89
N ASN A 125 -2.05 1.79 -6.52
CA ASN A 125 -1.44 2.82 -7.36
C ASN A 125 -0.36 3.64 -6.62
N ASN A 126 -0.46 3.77 -5.29
CA ASN A 126 0.53 4.46 -4.46
C ASN A 126 1.68 3.55 -4.00
N GLY A 127 1.63 2.26 -4.36
CA GLY A 127 2.55 1.25 -3.87
C GLY A 127 3.99 1.35 -4.40
N HIS A 128 4.22 2.16 -5.45
CA HIS A 128 5.50 2.17 -6.19
C HIS A 128 5.94 0.77 -6.62
N PHE A 129 4.96 -0.10 -6.96
CA PHE A 129 5.18 -1.54 -7.11
C PHE A 129 4.71 -2.11 -8.47
N ASP A 130 4.08 -1.31 -9.30
CA ASP A 130 3.45 -1.73 -10.57
C ASP A 130 4.38 -2.54 -11.48
N SER A 131 5.65 -2.14 -11.57
CA SER A 131 6.66 -2.85 -12.38
C SER A 131 6.92 -4.30 -11.95
N GLN A 132 6.53 -4.66 -10.74
CA GLN A 132 6.75 -6.00 -10.17
C GLN A 132 5.50 -6.89 -10.25
N LEU A 133 4.33 -6.34 -10.61
CA LEU A 133 3.05 -7.07 -10.62
C LEU A 133 3.09 -8.32 -11.51
N LYS A 134 3.75 -8.24 -12.66
CA LYS A 134 3.90 -9.39 -13.56
C LYS A 134 4.64 -10.55 -12.87
N LYS A 135 5.68 -10.26 -12.06
CA LYS A 135 6.39 -11.29 -11.27
C LYS A 135 5.48 -11.92 -10.20
N VAL A 136 4.63 -11.08 -9.57
CA VAL A 136 3.65 -11.58 -8.60
C VAL A 136 2.62 -12.46 -9.29
N ARG A 137 2.09 -12.05 -10.44
CA ARG A 137 1.13 -12.82 -11.24
C ARG A 137 1.65 -14.21 -11.59
N GLU A 138 2.94 -14.34 -11.90
CA GLU A 138 3.60 -15.63 -12.20
C GLU A 138 3.62 -16.60 -11.01
N THR A 139 3.37 -16.10 -9.78
CA THR A 139 3.24 -16.97 -8.61
C THR A 139 1.94 -17.78 -8.59
N GLY A 140 0.93 -17.33 -9.33
CA GLY A 140 -0.44 -17.86 -9.30
C GLY A 140 -1.26 -17.41 -8.09
N ILE A 141 -0.70 -16.55 -7.22
CA ILE A 141 -1.43 -16.00 -6.07
C ILE A 141 -2.34 -14.87 -6.55
N PRO A 142 -3.62 -14.83 -6.15
CA PRO A 142 -4.53 -13.74 -6.48
C PRO A 142 -3.99 -12.38 -6.04
N VAL A 143 -4.18 -11.38 -6.89
CA VAL A 143 -3.78 -10.00 -6.65
C VAL A 143 -5.00 -9.10 -6.49
N SER A 144 -5.03 -8.35 -5.42
CA SER A 144 -5.99 -7.28 -5.15
C SER A 144 -5.27 -5.93 -5.31
N TYR A 145 -5.89 -5.01 -6.02
CA TYR A 145 -5.30 -3.71 -6.34
C TYR A 145 -6.28 -2.56 -6.10
N ASP A 146 -5.83 -1.53 -5.41
CA ASP A 146 -6.58 -0.30 -5.25
C ASP A 146 -6.09 0.76 -6.25
N PHE A 147 -6.93 1.08 -7.22
CA PHE A 147 -6.70 2.08 -8.25
C PHE A 147 -6.95 3.52 -7.76
N SER A 148 -7.55 3.70 -6.58
CA SER A 148 -8.02 5.00 -6.08
C SER A 148 -8.91 5.71 -7.12
N GLY A 149 -8.60 6.98 -7.45
CA GLY A 149 -9.28 7.75 -8.50
C GLY A 149 -8.71 7.57 -9.91
N HIS A 150 -7.67 6.76 -10.09
CA HIS A 150 -6.93 6.61 -11.36
C HIS A 150 -7.44 5.47 -12.26
N TRP A 151 -8.51 4.80 -11.84
CA TRP A 151 -9.03 3.58 -12.47
C TRP A 151 -9.37 3.71 -13.96
N ASN A 152 -9.67 4.91 -14.48
CA ASN A 152 -10.02 5.18 -15.88
C ASN A 152 -8.83 5.68 -16.72
N GLU A 153 -7.64 5.76 -16.15
CA GLU A 153 -6.44 6.14 -16.91
C GLU A 153 -5.96 4.99 -17.80
N GLU A 154 -5.53 5.33 -19.00
CA GLU A 154 -5.14 4.36 -20.03
C GLU A 154 -4.06 3.38 -19.55
N TYR A 155 -3.09 3.87 -18.79
CA TYR A 155 -2.04 3.04 -18.19
C TYR A 155 -2.61 1.94 -17.31
N TYR A 156 -3.49 2.30 -16.36
CA TYR A 156 -4.07 1.33 -15.42
C TYR A 156 -4.97 0.33 -16.12
N LEU A 157 -5.77 0.77 -17.11
CA LEU A 157 -6.63 -0.11 -17.88
C LEU A 157 -5.85 -1.11 -18.75
N LYS A 158 -4.71 -0.69 -19.33
CA LYS A 158 -3.93 -1.53 -20.25
C LYS A 158 -2.89 -2.41 -19.55
N GLU A 159 -2.21 -1.87 -18.53
CA GLU A 159 -1.05 -2.54 -17.94
C GLU A 159 -1.36 -3.21 -16.60
N ILE A 160 -2.29 -2.65 -15.81
CA ILE A 160 -2.54 -3.11 -14.44
C ILE A 160 -3.79 -3.99 -14.36
N ALA A 161 -4.93 -3.53 -14.89
CA ALA A 161 -6.19 -4.27 -14.81
C ALA A 161 -6.09 -5.73 -15.34
N PRO A 162 -5.35 -6.02 -16.42
CA PRO A 162 -5.22 -7.41 -16.90
C PRO A 162 -4.44 -8.36 -15.99
N VAL A 163 -3.70 -7.83 -15.02
CA VAL A 163 -2.82 -8.63 -14.13
C VAL A 163 -3.32 -8.70 -12.69
N VAL A 164 -4.52 -8.17 -12.41
CA VAL A 164 -5.16 -8.21 -11.08
C VAL A 164 -6.43 -9.05 -11.09
N ASP A 165 -6.79 -9.61 -9.94
CA ASP A 165 -7.99 -10.45 -9.79
C ASP A 165 -9.12 -9.71 -9.08
N TYR A 166 -8.78 -8.74 -8.22
CA TYR A 166 -9.74 -7.91 -7.49
C TYR A 166 -9.35 -6.44 -7.60
N ALA A 167 -10.23 -5.64 -8.20
CA ALA A 167 -10.04 -4.21 -8.38
C ALA A 167 -10.87 -3.41 -7.40
N PHE A 168 -10.26 -2.46 -6.70
CA PHE A 168 -10.92 -1.44 -5.90
C PHE A 168 -10.69 -0.08 -6.53
N PHE A 169 -11.69 0.77 -6.54
CA PHE A 169 -11.55 2.12 -7.06
C PHE A 169 -12.52 3.11 -6.39
N SER A 170 -12.13 4.36 -6.36
CA SER A 170 -12.92 5.45 -5.80
C SER A 170 -13.87 5.99 -6.86
N CYS A 171 -15.16 6.01 -6.58
CA CYS A 171 -16.20 6.47 -7.48
C CYS A 171 -17.05 7.63 -6.91
N GLY A 172 -16.55 8.34 -5.89
CA GLY A 172 -17.29 9.43 -5.24
C GLY A 172 -17.58 10.65 -6.11
N GLU A 173 -16.85 10.82 -7.20
CA GLU A 173 -17.00 11.95 -8.14
C GLU A 173 -17.71 11.58 -9.45
N ILE A 174 -18.18 10.34 -9.59
CA ILE A 174 -18.89 9.86 -10.78
C ILE A 174 -20.31 9.43 -10.43
N ASP A 175 -21.21 9.46 -11.43
CA ASP A 175 -22.57 8.96 -11.26
C ASP A 175 -22.62 7.43 -11.16
N GLU A 176 -23.74 6.91 -10.66
CA GLU A 176 -23.95 5.48 -10.42
C GLU A 176 -23.90 4.65 -11.71
N GLU A 177 -24.33 5.21 -12.84
CA GLU A 177 -24.34 4.51 -14.12
C GLU A 177 -22.92 4.30 -14.63
N THR A 178 -22.09 5.35 -14.56
CA THR A 178 -20.66 5.29 -14.87
C THR A 178 -19.91 4.31 -13.95
N ALA A 179 -20.20 4.35 -12.64
CA ALA A 179 -19.60 3.40 -11.69
C ALA A 179 -19.95 1.95 -12.03
N LYS A 180 -21.23 1.66 -12.35
CA LYS A 180 -21.67 0.33 -12.77
C LYS A 180 -21.06 -0.12 -14.10
N ALA A 181 -20.82 0.82 -15.02
CA ALA A 181 -20.16 0.49 -16.30
C ALA A 181 -18.70 0.12 -16.09
N ALA A 182 -18.00 0.77 -15.17
CA ALA A 182 -16.62 0.46 -14.83
C ALA A 182 -16.42 -0.93 -14.18
N CYS A 183 -17.48 -1.50 -13.59
CA CYS A 183 -17.45 -2.84 -12.99
C CYS A 183 -17.66 -3.98 -14.01
N LYS A 184 -17.84 -3.70 -15.28
CA LYS A 184 -18.07 -4.68 -16.36
C LYS A 184 -16.84 -4.93 -17.20
#